data_ee521af4cef293d30bac38890dc50143
#
_entry.id   ee521af4cef293d30bac38890dc50143
#
_cell.length_a   1.000
_cell.length_b   1.000
_cell.length_c   1.000
_cell.angle_alpha   90.00
_cell.angle_beta   90.00
_cell.angle_gamma   90.00
#
_symmetry.space_group_name_H-M   'P 1'
#
loop_
_entity.id
_entity.type
_entity.pdbx_description
1 polymer ?
#
loop_
_entity_poly.entity_id
_entity_poly.type
_entity_poly.pdbx_seq_one_letter_code
_entity_poly.pdbx_strand_id
1 'polypeptide(L)'
;MTSVASWLSLGEGSTPLVHARRLSESLGCELHLKCDGLNPTGSFKDRGMVVAVERAVQAGARAVVCASTGNTAASAAAYAARAGVEAVVLTPAGATAGPKRAQVR
;
A
#
# COMPACT_ATOMS: atom_id res chain seq x y z
N MET A 1 -14.76 -1.50 -12.72
CA MET A 1 -13.53 -1.07 -12.03
C MET A 1 -12.70 -0.21 -12.97
N THR A 2 -12.30 0.97 -12.53
CA THR A 2 -11.47 1.87 -13.33
C THR A 2 -10.03 1.38 -13.34
N SER A 3 -9.43 1.21 -14.50
CA SER A 3 -8.02 0.84 -14.58
C SER A 3 -7.13 2.04 -14.23
N VAL A 4 -6.04 1.76 -13.55
CA VAL A 4 -5.06 2.76 -13.15
C VAL A 4 -4.12 3.06 -14.31
N ALA A 5 -3.73 4.32 -14.48
CA ALA A 5 -2.76 4.72 -15.48
C ALA A 5 -1.43 3.98 -15.21
N SER A 6 -0.87 3.37 -16.25
CA SER A 6 0.34 2.53 -16.11
C SER A 6 1.54 3.28 -15.54
N TRP A 7 1.66 4.59 -15.82
CA TRP A 7 2.78 5.40 -15.31
C TRP A 7 2.76 5.57 -13.80
N LEU A 8 1.58 5.43 -13.15
CA LEU A 8 1.45 5.58 -11.71
C LEU A 8 1.66 4.25 -10.98
N SER A 9 1.38 3.13 -11.63
CA SER A 9 1.50 1.82 -11.01
C SER A 9 2.93 1.50 -10.60
N LEU A 10 3.08 0.91 -9.42
CA LEU A 10 4.35 0.35 -8.94
C LEU A 10 4.36 -1.18 -8.99
N GLY A 11 3.38 -1.77 -9.67
CA GLY A 11 3.22 -3.22 -9.76
C GLY A 11 2.38 -3.84 -8.65
N GLU A 12 1.51 -3.04 -8.03
CA GLU A 12 0.63 -3.49 -6.97
C GLU A 12 -0.40 -4.51 -7.46
N GLY A 13 -0.87 -5.32 -6.55
CA GLY A 13 -1.85 -6.35 -6.86
C GLY A 13 -1.22 -7.61 -7.46
N SER A 14 -2.06 -8.49 -7.95
CA SER A 14 -1.65 -9.78 -8.53
C SER A 14 -0.65 -10.55 -7.66
N THR A 15 -0.76 -10.39 -6.36
CA THR A 15 0.12 -11.08 -5.41
C THR A 15 -0.18 -12.58 -5.40
N PRO A 16 0.82 -13.42 -5.08
CA PRO A 16 0.62 -14.87 -5.11
C PRO A 16 -0.48 -15.35 -4.17
N LEU A 17 -1.18 -16.39 -4.60
CA LEU A 17 -2.09 -17.16 -3.78
C LEU A 17 -1.46 -18.53 -3.58
N VAL A 18 -1.02 -18.83 -2.36
CA VAL A 18 -0.24 -20.03 -2.05
C VAL A 18 -1.09 -21.01 -1.24
N HIS A 19 -1.14 -22.25 -1.68
CA HIS A 19 -1.79 -23.30 -0.91
C HIS A 19 -0.90 -23.72 0.27
N ALA A 20 -1.38 -23.52 1.49
CA ALA A 20 -0.67 -23.88 2.71
C ALA A 20 -0.99 -25.33 3.09
N ARG A 21 -0.29 -26.28 2.49
CA ARG A 21 -0.60 -27.71 2.62
C ARG A 21 -0.57 -28.21 4.06
N ARG A 22 0.50 -27.92 4.78
CA ARG A 22 0.65 -28.40 6.16
C ARG A 22 -0.39 -27.81 7.11
N LEU A 23 -0.64 -26.51 6.99
CA LEU A 23 -1.66 -25.86 7.80
C LEU A 23 -3.06 -26.37 7.44
N SER A 24 -3.30 -26.62 6.17
CA SER A 24 -4.58 -27.19 5.71
C SER A 24 -4.83 -28.55 6.37
N GLU A 25 -3.83 -29.41 6.41
CA GLU A 25 -3.91 -30.72 7.06
C GLU A 25 -4.16 -30.57 8.57
N SER A 26 -3.44 -29.70 9.23
CA SER A 26 -3.60 -29.45 10.68
C SER A 26 -4.97 -28.92 11.04
N LEU A 27 -5.54 -28.07 10.20
CA LEU A 27 -6.81 -27.39 10.47
C LEU A 27 -8.03 -28.17 9.94
N GLY A 28 -7.82 -29.19 9.11
CA GLY A 28 -8.91 -29.92 8.51
C GLY A 28 -9.71 -29.14 7.48
N CYS A 29 -9.12 -28.13 6.85
CA CYS A 29 -9.75 -27.34 5.81
C CYS A 29 -8.71 -26.92 4.77
N GLU A 30 -9.17 -26.56 3.58
CA GLU A 30 -8.29 -26.06 2.53
C GLU A 30 -7.95 -24.59 2.82
N LEU A 31 -6.67 -24.31 3.07
CA LEU A 31 -6.20 -22.97 3.41
C LEU A 31 -5.28 -22.42 2.32
N HIS A 32 -5.58 -21.23 1.84
CA HIS A 32 -4.76 -20.52 0.89
C HIS A 32 -4.32 -19.19 1.48
N LEU A 33 -3.08 -18.79 1.20
CA LEU A 33 -2.48 -17.56 1.71
C LEU A 33 -2.36 -16.56 0.56
N LYS A 34 -3.04 -15.42 0.70
CA LYS A 34 -2.89 -14.30 -0.23
C LYS A 34 -1.72 -13.44 0.24
N CYS A 35 -0.63 -13.45 -0.51
CA CYS A 35 0.64 -12.87 -0.06
C CYS A 35 0.70 -11.36 -0.31
N ASP A 36 -0.17 -10.59 0.33
CA ASP A 36 -0.25 -9.14 0.12
C ASP A 36 0.93 -8.35 0.68
N GLY A 37 1.79 -8.99 1.47
CA GLY A 37 3.07 -8.42 1.84
C GLY A 37 4.04 -8.26 0.67
N LEU A 38 3.75 -8.85 -0.47
CA LEU A 38 4.56 -8.70 -1.69
C LEU A 38 4.15 -7.53 -2.57
N ASN A 39 3.18 -6.72 -2.15
CA ASN A 39 2.93 -5.42 -2.78
C ASN A 39 4.15 -4.50 -2.61
N PRO A 40 4.29 -3.47 -3.48
CA PRO A 40 5.49 -2.61 -3.49
C PRO A 40 5.92 -2.02 -2.15
N THR A 41 4.99 -1.57 -1.31
CA THR A 41 5.35 -1.04 0.02
C THR A 41 5.14 -2.04 1.15
N GLY A 42 4.86 -3.29 0.81
CA GLY A 42 4.79 -4.38 1.79
C GLY A 42 3.42 -4.58 2.42
N SER A 43 2.36 -3.98 1.90
CA SER A 43 1.02 -4.19 2.43
C SER A 43 -0.07 -4.05 1.35
N PHE A 44 -1.29 -4.48 1.72
CA PHE A 44 -2.46 -4.38 0.83
C PHE A 44 -2.88 -2.93 0.55
N LYS A 45 -2.40 -1.97 1.34
CA LYS A 45 -2.77 -0.56 1.16
C LYS A 45 -2.48 -0.04 -0.24
N ASP A 46 -1.46 -0.57 -0.90
CA ASP A 46 -1.08 -0.16 -2.24
C ASP A 46 -2.21 -0.32 -3.26
N ARG A 47 -3.06 -1.34 -3.07
CA ARG A 47 -4.17 -1.59 -3.99
C ARG A 47 -5.15 -0.42 -4.07
N GLY A 48 -5.51 0.14 -2.92
CA GLY A 48 -6.40 1.30 -2.86
C GLY A 48 -5.67 2.61 -3.06
N MET A 49 -4.43 2.70 -2.60
CA MET A 49 -3.65 3.93 -2.65
C MET A 49 -3.36 4.39 -4.07
N VAL A 50 -3.05 3.47 -4.97
CA VAL A 50 -2.79 3.82 -6.37
C VAL A 50 -4.01 4.50 -7.00
N VAL A 51 -5.21 4.02 -6.70
CA VAL A 51 -6.45 4.62 -7.20
C VAL A 51 -6.70 5.98 -6.56
N ALA A 52 -6.50 6.08 -5.25
CA ALA A 52 -6.72 7.33 -4.51
C ALA A 52 -5.80 8.44 -5.00
N VAL A 53 -4.51 8.14 -5.19
CA VAL A 53 -3.54 9.12 -5.67
C VAL A 53 -3.83 9.50 -7.12
N GLU A 54 -4.19 8.54 -7.97
CA GLU A 54 -4.57 8.84 -9.34
C GLU A 54 -5.73 9.84 -9.40
N ARG A 55 -6.77 9.61 -8.60
CA ARG A 55 -7.92 10.52 -8.56
C ARG A 55 -7.55 11.90 -8.02
N ALA A 56 -6.69 11.94 -7.02
CA ALA A 56 -6.21 13.22 -6.48
C ALA A 56 -5.45 14.03 -7.54
N VAL A 57 -4.56 13.38 -8.28
CA VAL A 57 -3.81 14.02 -9.35
C VAL A 57 -4.75 14.50 -10.47
N GLN A 58 -5.72 13.68 -10.86
CA GLN A 58 -6.71 14.08 -11.87
C GLN A 58 -7.55 15.28 -11.42
N ALA A 59 -7.77 15.43 -10.14
CA ALA A 59 -8.49 16.57 -9.57
C ALA A 59 -7.60 17.81 -9.38
N GLY A 60 -6.33 17.75 -9.76
CA GLY A 60 -5.40 18.85 -9.68
C GLY A 60 -4.69 19.00 -8.35
N ALA A 61 -4.67 17.97 -7.51
CA ALA A 61 -3.99 18.02 -6.22
C ALA A 61 -2.47 18.19 -6.41
N ARG A 62 -1.86 19.03 -5.58
CA ARG A 62 -0.41 19.23 -5.55
C ARG A 62 0.24 18.48 -4.39
N ALA A 63 -0.57 18.05 -3.44
CA ALA A 63 -0.11 17.32 -2.27
C ALA A 63 -1.20 16.34 -1.83
N VAL A 64 -0.78 15.27 -1.19
CA VAL A 64 -1.70 14.34 -0.52
C VAL A 64 -1.37 14.34 0.97
N VAL A 65 -2.40 14.30 1.80
CA VAL A 65 -2.24 14.34 3.26
C VAL A 65 -2.80 13.04 3.83
N CYS A 66 -2.05 12.46 4.74
CA CYS A 66 -2.41 11.21 5.39
C CYS A 66 -2.17 11.30 6.88
N ALA A 67 -3.16 10.94 7.68
CA ALA A 67 -3.03 10.85 9.13
C ALA A 67 -2.91 9.36 9.51
N SER A 68 -1.69 8.84 9.45
CA SER A 68 -1.44 7.41 9.65
C SER A 68 -0.09 7.20 10.29
N THR A 69 0.06 6.08 10.98
CA THR A 69 1.29 5.69 11.66
C THR A 69 1.98 4.48 11.04
N GLY A 70 1.52 3.97 9.90
CA GLY A 70 2.07 2.72 9.37
C GLY A 70 1.90 2.55 7.87
N ASN A 71 1.21 1.48 7.50
CA ASN A 71 1.11 1.04 6.10
C ASN A 71 0.49 2.08 5.17
N THR A 72 -0.54 2.79 5.64
CA THR A 72 -1.17 3.83 4.82
C THR A 72 -0.20 4.96 4.53
N ALA A 73 0.56 5.41 5.53
CA ALA A 73 1.56 6.47 5.36
C ALA A 73 2.67 6.05 4.39
N ALA A 74 3.18 4.83 4.55
CA ALA A 74 4.23 4.31 3.67
C ALA A 74 3.74 4.23 2.23
N SER A 75 2.51 3.75 2.01
CA SER A 75 1.91 3.64 0.69
C SER A 75 1.65 5.03 0.08
N ALA A 76 1.10 5.95 0.85
CA ALA A 76 0.84 7.33 0.39
C ALA A 76 2.14 8.01 -0.05
N ALA A 77 3.20 7.87 0.73
CA ALA A 77 4.50 8.45 0.41
C ALA A 77 5.06 7.90 -0.91
N ALA A 78 4.98 6.59 -1.11
CA ALA A 78 5.49 5.94 -2.32
C ALA A 78 4.74 6.39 -3.57
N TYR A 79 3.42 6.41 -3.53
CA TYR A 79 2.61 6.78 -4.70
C TYR A 79 2.61 8.27 -4.96
N ALA A 80 2.69 9.09 -3.92
CA ALA A 80 2.88 10.54 -4.10
C ALA A 80 4.21 10.83 -4.78
N ALA A 81 5.28 10.18 -4.37
CA ALA A 81 6.59 10.31 -5.00
C ALA A 81 6.53 9.90 -6.47
N ARG A 82 5.87 8.78 -6.76
CA ARG A 82 5.68 8.31 -8.14
C ARG A 82 4.89 9.31 -8.98
N ALA A 83 3.88 9.94 -8.39
CA ALA A 83 3.05 10.92 -9.07
C ALA A 83 3.69 12.30 -9.19
N GLY A 84 4.77 12.56 -8.49
CA GLY A 84 5.43 13.86 -8.48
C GLY A 84 4.70 14.89 -7.63
N VAL A 85 3.89 14.46 -6.66
CA VAL A 85 3.19 15.35 -5.73
C VAL A 85 3.78 15.20 -4.34
N GLU A 86 3.57 16.22 -3.51
CA GLU A 86 4.05 16.21 -2.14
C GLU A 86 3.21 15.30 -1.25
N ALA A 87 3.85 14.57 -0.35
CA ALA A 87 3.17 13.78 0.66
C ALA A 87 3.37 14.42 2.03
N VAL A 88 2.28 14.64 2.74
CA VAL A 88 2.30 15.15 4.12
C VAL A 88 1.70 14.09 5.03
N VAL A 89 2.49 13.61 5.98
CA VAL A 89 2.06 12.58 6.91
C VAL A 89 1.99 13.18 8.31
N LEU A 90 0.81 13.10 8.89
CA LEU A 90 0.56 13.57 10.25
C LEU A 90 0.59 12.37 11.19
N THR A 91 1.53 12.34 12.10
CA THR A 91 1.67 11.25 13.06
C THR A 91 1.72 11.79 14.49
N PRO A 92 1.09 11.08 15.46
CA PRO A 92 1.30 11.40 16.86
C PRO A 92 2.75 11.14 17.25
N ALA A 93 3.30 11.97 18.11
CA ALA A 93 4.68 11.81 18.59
C ALA A 93 4.85 10.44 19.27
N GLY A 94 5.87 9.69 18.83
CA GLY A 94 6.23 8.41 19.43
C GLY A 94 5.33 7.23 19.11
N ALA A 95 4.31 7.40 18.24
CA ALA A 95 3.32 6.35 17.95
C ALA A 95 3.60 5.57 16.66
N THR A 96 4.58 5.95 15.86
CA THR A 96 4.85 5.34 14.55
C THR A 96 5.74 4.12 14.68
N ALA A 97 5.36 3.01 14.02
CA ALA A 97 6.21 1.83 13.92
C ALA A 97 7.51 2.16 13.18
N GLY A 98 8.66 1.74 13.75
CA GLY A 98 9.98 2.10 13.23
C GLY A 98 10.22 1.77 11.77
N PRO A 99 9.98 0.53 11.29
CA PRO A 99 10.21 0.18 9.88
C PRO A 99 9.38 1.00 8.90
N LYS A 100 8.11 1.24 9.22
CA LYS A 100 7.23 2.02 8.36
C LYS A 100 7.57 3.51 8.37
N ARG A 101 8.03 4.01 9.50
CA ARG A 101 8.54 5.38 9.61
C ARG A 101 9.76 5.59 8.72
N ALA A 102 10.65 4.60 8.66
CA ALA A 102 11.82 4.65 7.78
C ALA A 102 11.41 4.71 6.30
N GLN A 103 10.36 3.99 5.90
CA GLN A 103 9.85 4.02 4.53
C GLN A 103 9.31 5.41 4.12
N VAL A 104 8.69 6.12 5.06
CA VAL A 104 8.10 7.43 4.80
C VAL A 104 9.17 8.50 4.62
N ARG A 105 10.28 8.40 5.34
CA ARG A 105 11.41 9.32 5.20
C ARG A 105 12.07 9.18 3.85
#